data_1ad757f108077f80e2a634090f32c1ba
#
_entry.id   1ad757f108077f80e2a634090f32c1ba
#
_cell.length_a   1.000
_cell.length_b   1.000
_cell.length_c   1.000
_cell.angle_alpha   90.00
_cell.angle_beta   90.00
_cell.angle_gamma   90.00
#
_symmetry.space_group_name_H-M   'P 1'
#
loop_
_entity.id
_entity.type
_entity.pdbx_description
1 polymer ?
#
loop_
_entity_poly.entity_id
_entity_poly.type
_entity_poly.pdbx_seq_one_letter_code
_entity_poly.pdbx_strand_id
1 'polypeptide(L)'
;MPTKSHINVQDHFLNQARREKIEIRILLMNGEKVEGHIKSFDNYCCVVEGKGDINLIYKHAIAAVSPLAPEKMRTLISFSEK
;
A
#
# COMPACT_ATOMS: atom_id res chain seq x y z
N MET A 1 2.51 9.94 -25.65
CA MET A 1 2.36 9.70 -25.03
C MET A 1 1.85 9.27 -24.36
N PRO A 2 1.74 9.14 -24.34
CA PRO A 2 1.10 8.74 -23.49
C PRO A 2 1.30 8.45 -22.39
N THR A 3 1.72 8.83 -22.02
CA THR A 3 2.03 8.73 -20.77
C THR A 3 0.98 8.71 -19.83
N LYS A 4 -0.05 9.29 -20.07
CA LYS A 4 -1.02 9.30 -19.14
C LYS A 4 -1.51 8.01 -18.93
N SER A 5 -1.25 7.12 -19.69
CA SER A 5 -1.75 5.84 -19.45
C SER A 5 -0.88 5.09 -18.49
N HIS A 6 0.15 5.71 -18.01
CA HIS A 6 0.98 5.10 -17.07
C HIS A 6 0.26 4.85 -15.79
N ILE A 7 0.15 3.63 -15.37
CA ILE A 7 -0.41 3.29 -14.07
C ILE A 7 0.73 3.23 -13.07
N ASN A 8 0.60 4.00 -12.01
CA ASN A 8 1.57 3.92 -10.94
C ASN A 8 1.14 2.74 -10.08
N VAL A 9 1.80 1.63 -10.23
CA VAL A 9 1.44 0.39 -9.56
C VAL A 9 1.42 0.57 -8.05
N GLN A 10 2.41 1.26 -7.52
CA GLN A 10 2.48 1.49 -6.10
C GLN A 10 1.25 2.23 -5.58
N ASP A 11 0.90 3.32 -6.25
CA ASP A 11 -0.23 4.11 -5.81
C ASP A 11 -1.55 3.38 -6.03
N HIS A 12 -1.64 2.60 -7.09
CA HIS A 12 -2.85 1.82 -7.32
C HIS A 12 -3.06 0.80 -6.20
N PHE A 13 -2.00 0.10 -5.83
CA PHE A 13 -2.07 -0.87 -4.75
C PHE A 13 -2.49 -0.19 -3.44
N LEU A 14 -1.82 0.90 -3.10
CA LEU A 14 -2.11 1.60 -1.86
C LEU A 14 -3.52 2.17 -1.84
N ASN A 15 -3.98 2.67 -2.98
CA ASN A 15 -5.32 3.23 -3.07
C ASN A 15 -6.38 2.17 -2.88
N GLN A 16 -6.20 0.99 -3.47
CA GLN A 16 -7.17 -0.07 -3.30
C GLN A 16 -7.18 -0.56 -1.86
N ALA A 17 -6.02 -0.70 -1.25
CA ALA A 17 -5.95 -1.12 0.14
C ALA A 17 -6.66 -0.11 1.05
N ARG A 18 -6.47 1.18 0.76
CA ARG A 18 -7.11 2.22 1.55
C ARG A 18 -8.63 2.22 1.37
N ARG A 19 -9.07 2.15 0.13
CA ARG A 19 -10.50 2.22 -0.15
C ARG A 19 -11.27 1.04 0.43
N GLU A 20 -10.68 -0.14 0.35
CA GLU A 20 -11.34 -1.35 0.80
C GLU A 20 -11.02 -1.69 2.25
N LYS A 21 -10.24 -0.84 2.91
CA LYS A 21 -9.86 -1.03 4.30
C LYS A 21 -9.23 -2.38 4.53
N ILE A 22 -8.34 -2.75 3.65
CA ILE A 22 -7.65 -4.02 3.73
C ILE A 22 -6.45 -3.86 4.65
N GLU A 23 -6.33 -4.76 5.61
CA GLU A 23 -5.20 -4.72 6.51
C GLU A 23 -3.94 -5.15 5.77
N ILE A 24 -2.87 -4.41 5.94
CA ILE A 24 -1.63 -4.68 5.23
C ILE A 24 -0.47 -4.74 6.21
N ARG A 25 0.60 -5.33 5.74
CA ARG A 25 1.87 -5.35 6.46
C ARG A 25 2.90 -4.64 5.62
N ILE A 26 3.58 -3.68 6.21
CA ILE A 26 4.63 -2.95 5.52
C ILE A 26 5.97 -3.40 6.07
N LEU A 27 6.83 -3.90 5.18
CA LEU A 27 8.19 -4.24 5.54
C LEU A 27 9.06 -3.04 5.26
N LEU A 28 9.77 -2.57 6.26
CA LEU A 28 10.64 -1.42 6.12
C LEU A 28 12.04 -1.87 5.73
N MET A 29 12.81 -0.93 5.21
CA MET A 29 14.15 -1.24 4.72
C MET A 29 15.07 -1.73 5.83
N ASN A 30 14.78 -1.35 7.08
CA ASN A 30 15.59 -1.81 8.21
C ASN A 30 15.13 -3.17 8.75
N GLY A 31 14.16 -3.80 8.10
CA GLY A 31 13.68 -5.10 8.53
C GLY A 31 12.49 -5.09 9.46
N GLU A 32 12.10 -3.92 9.92
CA GLU A 32 10.93 -3.83 10.80
C GLU A 32 9.64 -3.94 10.01
N LYS A 33 8.58 -4.34 10.67
CA LYS A 33 7.28 -4.51 10.04
C LYS A 33 6.24 -3.68 10.76
N VAL A 34 5.32 -3.11 9.99
CA VAL A 34 4.22 -2.32 10.53
C VAL A 34 2.94 -2.87 9.93
N GLU A 35 1.95 -3.14 10.76
CA GLU A 35 0.69 -3.69 10.28
C GLU A 35 -0.46 -2.74 10.62
N GLY A 36 -1.42 -2.65 9.72
CA GLY A 36 -2.57 -1.82 9.94
C GLY A 36 -3.26 -1.48 8.63
N HIS A 37 -4.03 -0.42 8.67
CA HIS A 37 -4.78 0.04 7.50
C HIS A 37 -4.19 1.34 7.02
N ILE A 38 -4.19 1.54 5.72
CA ILE A 38 -3.73 2.80 5.17
C ILE A 38 -4.82 3.84 5.34
N LYS A 39 -4.50 4.92 6.04
CA LYS A 39 -5.44 6.01 6.23
C LYS A 39 -5.36 7.00 5.07
N SER A 40 -4.15 7.31 4.65
CA SER A 40 -3.95 8.21 3.54
C SER A 40 -2.52 8.05 3.04
N PHE A 41 -2.25 8.59 1.88
CA PHE A 41 -0.90 8.59 1.35
C PHE A 41 -0.77 9.68 0.29
N ASP A 42 0.47 10.05 0.03
CA ASP A 42 0.75 11.00 -1.04
C ASP A 42 2.00 10.50 -1.78
N ASN A 43 2.68 11.40 -2.49
CA ASN A 43 3.81 10.99 -3.31
C ASN A 43 4.99 10.51 -2.47
N TYR A 44 5.08 10.92 -1.23
CA TYR A 44 6.28 10.65 -0.43
C TYR A 44 6.05 9.81 0.80
N CYS A 45 4.84 9.80 1.34
CA CYS A 45 4.58 9.12 2.58
C CYS A 45 3.23 8.44 2.58
N CYS A 46 3.04 7.56 3.56
CA CYS A 46 1.71 7.04 3.82
C CYS A 46 1.50 6.99 5.33
N VAL A 47 0.24 7.08 5.73
CA VAL A 47 -0.15 7.02 7.12
C VAL A 47 -0.85 5.69 7.33
N VAL A 48 -0.37 4.93 8.30
CA VAL A 48 -0.89 3.61 8.61
C VAL A 48 -1.38 3.60 10.03
N GLU A 49 -2.61 3.18 10.22
CA GLU A 49 -3.18 3.07 11.54
C GLU A 49 -3.32 1.61 11.93
N GLY A 50 -2.69 1.24 13.01
CA GLY A 50 -2.81 -0.10 13.54
C GLY A 50 -3.65 -0.11 14.79
N LYS A 51 -3.49 -1.17 15.58
CA LYS A 51 -4.23 -1.26 16.82
C LYS A 51 -3.54 -0.42 17.85
N GLY A 52 -4.11 0.71 18.15
CA GLY A 52 -3.57 1.55 19.18
C GLY A 52 -2.41 2.44 18.78
N ASP A 53 -2.06 2.46 17.50
CA ASP A 53 -1.00 3.34 17.07
C ASP A 53 -1.28 3.87 15.68
N ILE A 54 -0.51 4.88 15.29
CA ILE A 54 -0.63 5.45 13.98
C ILE A 54 0.78 5.89 13.58
N ASN A 55 1.17 5.59 12.36
CA ASN A 55 2.53 5.85 11.90
C ASN A 55 2.52 6.55 10.56
N LEU A 56 3.40 7.53 10.43
CA LEU A 56 3.66 8.15 9.14
C LEU A 56 4.94 7.49 8.61
N ILE A 57 4.86 6.90 7.46
CA ILE A 57 5.98 6.14 6.90
C ILE A 57 6.36 6.74 5.57
N TYR A 58 7.65 7.04 5.39
CA TYR A 58 8.12 7.55 4.13
C TYR A 58 8.24 6.42 3.13
N LYS A 59 7.75 6.65 1.92
CA LYS A 59 7.70 5.60 0.93
C LYS A 59 9.06 5.01 0.59
N HIS A 60 10.10 5.84 0.59
CA HIS A 60 11.41 5.30 0.26
C HIS A 60 11.99 4.42 1.37
N ALA A 61 11.36 4.38 2.52
CA ALA A 61 11.77 3.47 3.59
C ALA A 61 11.03 2.13 3.49
N ILE A 62 10.12 1.98 2.55
CA ILE A 62 9.31 0.79 2.42
C ILE A 62 9.97 -0.18 1.45
N ALA A 63 10.20 -1.41 1.90
CA ALA A 63 10.75 -2.44 1.03
C ALA A 63 9.62 -3.21 0.34
N ALA A 64 8.52 -3.47 1.05
CA ALA A 64 7.41 -4.22 0.48
C ALA A 64 6.15 -3.95 1.26
N VAL A 65 5.00 -4.09 0.60
CA VAL A 65 3.71 -3.99 1.24
C VAL A 65 2.93 -5.24 0.87
N SER A 66 2.40 -5.93 1.87
CA SER A 66 1.68 -7.17 1.65
C SER A 66 0.33 -7.12 2.34
N PRO A 67 -0.74 -7.56 1.68
CA PRO A 67 -2.01 -7.65 2.38
C PRO A 67 -1.99 -8.86 3.29
N LEU A 68 -2.63 -8.75 4.45
CA LEU A 68 -2.71 -9.88 5.36
C LEU A 68 -3.71 -10.90 4.86
N ALA A 69 -4.63 -10.50 4.00
CA ALA A 69 -5.57 -11.40 3.35
C ALA A 69 -5.40 -11.26 1.84
N PRO A 70 -4.43 -11.95 1.25
CA PRO A 70 -4.10 -11.72 -0.16
C PRO A 70 -5.25 -11.92 -1.12
N GLU A 71 -6.19 -12.81 -0.80
CA GLU A 71 -7.30 -13.06 -1.70
C GLU A 71 -8.17 -11.83 -1.88
N LYS A 72 -8.19 -10.94 -0.89
CA LYS A 72 -9.00 -9.73 -1.03
C LYS A 72 -8.38 -8.76 -2.02
N MET A 73 -7.06 -8.76 -2.12
CA MET A 73 -6.40 -7.88 -3.05
C MET A 73 -6.38 -8.44 -4.45
N ARG A 74 -6.38 -9.76 -4.59
CA ARG A 74 -6.29 -10.35 -5.92
C ARG A 74 -7.44 -9.96 -6.81
N THR A 75 -8.63 -9.79 -6.25
CA THR A 75 -9.78 -9.41 -7.04
C THR A 75 -9.82 -7.92 -7.31
N LEU A 76 -9.07 -7.14 -6.57
CA LEU A 76 -9.09 -5.70 -6.73
C LEU A 76 -8.01 -5.17 -7.64
N ILE A 77 -6.92 -5.93 -7.76
CA ILE A 77 -5.79 -5.49 -8.53
C ILE A 77 -5.69 -6.26 -9.82
N SER A 78 -5.68 -5.56 -10.91
CA SER A 78 -5.63 -6.20 -12.19
C SER A 78 -4.66 -5.42 -13.06
N PHE A 79 -3.40 -5.67 -12.86
CA PHE A 79 -2.40 -4.93 -13.59
C PHE A 79 -2.12 -5.48 -14.97
N SER A 80 -2.36 -6.74 -15.16
CA SER A 80 -1.97 -7.27 -16.40
C SER A 80 -3.06 -7.50 -17.32
N GLU A 81 -3.11 -7.57 -17.81
CA GLU A 81 -3.88 -7.83 -18.41
C GLU A 81 -3.60 -8.34 -19.36
N LYS A 82 -3.37 -8.76 -19.57
CA LYS A 82 -3.11 -9.16 -20.36
C LYS A 82 -3.20 -9.38 -20.88
#